data_fd8629607d3fe920de72c6611f9e5865
#
_entry.id   fd8629607d3fe920de72c6611f9e5865
#
_cell.length_a   1.000
_cell.length_b   1.000
_cell.length_c   1.000
_cell.angle_alpha   90.00
_cell.angle_beta   90.00
_cell.angle_gamma   90.00
#
_symmetry.space_group_name_H-M   'P 1'
#
loop_
_entity.id
_entity.type
_entity.pdbx_description
1 polymer ?
#
loop_
_entity_poly.entity_id
_entity_poly.type
_entity_poly.pdbx_seq_one_letter_code
_entity_poly.pdbx_strand_id
1 'polypeptide(L)'
;MNGHFTKYYMGKGVRIGRPWVQRLESLHSEESRLVWPENDSRRLEDVTEYLTGDFDSFKSRTFRKYPAFDKWNPTRHETAIKYHCMRSFGRSMYAISCFYGSVPWLENANNLPEIIKHLNENMIAAAYVVHSPQEYWNQKHELIMAMHEDWDETKIQKEMERLKDELTETIANVMAGKKNAGKFFSCVDFVDADGNAQSWKIEPIEMNIDKYIEAQAKISRIADSSTTSGFGLSPALANIIIDGKSDSGSQMLYALKIFYGADTQIPEDIVLEAINDAIRINFPHKKGIFLGIYRKVINKEENVSTPDRAAKQV
;
A
#
# COMPACT_ATOMS: atom_id res chain seq x y z
N MET A 1 -1.20 -5.20 -11.61
CA MET A 1 -1.42 -5.15 -13.07
C MET A 1 -2.53 -6.12 -13.41
N ASN A 2 -3.47 -5.73 -14.26
CA ASN A 2 -4.64 -6.55 -14.55
C ASN A 2 -4.59 -7.18 -15.92
N GLY A 3 -3.40 -7.35 -16.44
CA GLY A 3 -3.19 -8.02 -17.68
C GLY A 3 -1.75 -8.47 -17.83
N HIS A 4 -1.56 -9.46 -18.68
CA HIS A 4 -0.25 -9.99 -19.04
C HIS A 4 -0.14 -10.11 -20.56
N PHE A 5 1.08 -10.15 -21.05
CA PHE A 5 1.38 -10.30 -22.45
C PHE A 5 1.98 -11.69 -22.68
N THR A 6 1.50 -12.35 -23.72
CA THR A 6 2.06 -13.64 -24.14
C THR A 6 2.50 -13.54 -25.59
N LYS A 7 3.71 -13.98 -25.85
CA LYS A 7 4.29 -14.08 -27.17
C LYS A 7 4.15 -15.51 -27.69
N TYR A 8 3.56 -15.62 -28.85
CA TYR A 8 3.31 -16.87 -29.55
C TYR A 8 4.37 -17.06 -30.62
N TYR A 9 5.01 -18.22 -30.65
CA TYR A 9 5.93 -18.62 -31.69
C TYR A 9 5.27 -19.75 -32.50
N MET A 10 5.09 -19.50 -33.79
CA MET A 10 4.52 -20.46 -34.70
C MET A 10 5.62 -21.35 -35.29
N GLY A 11 5.40 -22.64 -35.34
CA GLY A 11 6.36 -23.59 -35.90
C GLY A 11 6.52 -23.42 -37.39
N LYS A 12 7.77 -23.53 -37.88
CA LYS A 12 8.09 -23.62 -39.30
C LYS A 12 7.84 -25.06 -39.73
N GLY A 13 6.71 -25.33 -40.26
CA GLY A 13 6.39 -26.66 -40.76
C GLY A 13 4.91 -27.00 -40.60
N VAL A 14 4.48 -27.80 -41.51
CA VAL A 14 3.08 -28.22 -41.59
C VAL A 14 2.98 -29.56 -40.91
N ARG A 15 2.43 -29.60 -39.70
CA ARG A 15 2.04 -30.89 -39.11
C ARG A 15 0.74 -31.33 -39.72
N ILE A 16 0.83 -32.20 -40.72
CA ILE A 16 -0.35 -32.71 -41.46
C ILE A 16 -1.19 -31.55 -42.03
N GLY A 17 -0.54 -30.61 -42.75
CA GLY A 17 -1.21 -29.51 -43.41
C GLY A 17 -1.69 -28.33 -42.53
N ARG A 18 -1.34 -28.29 -41.24
CA ARG A 18 -1.77 -27.21 -40.32
C ARG A 18 -0.64 -26.63 -39.49
N PRO A 19 -0.57 -25.31 -39.38
CA PRO A 19 0.37 -24.65 -38.51
C PRO A 19 -0.01 -24.87 -37.03
N TRP A 20 0.98 -24.79 -36.18
CA TRP A 20 0.84 -25.09 -34.77
C TRP A 20 1.65 -24.08 -33.94
N VAL A 21 1.22 -23.82 -32.71
CA VAL A 21 1.94 -23.03 -31.71
C VAL A 21 3.07 -23.90 -31.14
N GLN A 22 4.30 -23.49 -31.36
CA GLN A 22 5.48 -24.23 -30.95
C GLN A 22 5.93 -23.84 -29.52
N ARG A 23 5.84 -22.57 -29.21
CA ARG A 23 6.28 -22.00 -27.92
C ARG A 23 5.39 -20.85 -27.52
N LEU A 24 5.15 -20.74 -26.23
CA LEU A 24 4.57 -19.58 -25.56
C LEU A 24 5.63 -18.97 -24.65
N GLU A 25 5.71 -17.66 -24.61
CA GLU A 25 6.60 -16.90 -23.75
C GLU A 25 5.79 -15.82 -23.06
N SER A 26 5.84 -15.82 -21.73
CA SER A 26 5.26 -14.74 -20.93
C SER A 26 6.20 -13.52 -20.97
N LEU A 27 5.66 -12.37 -21.30
CA LEU A 27 6.40 -11.12 -21.35
C LEU A 27 6.09 -10.30 -20.11
N HIS A 28 7.12 -9.61 -19.61
CA HIS A 28 6.95 -8.67 -18.50
C HIS A 28 6.09 -7.49 -18.94
N SER A 29 5.09 -7.16 -18.12
CA SER A 29 4.19 -6.04 -18.41
C SER A 29 4.91 -4.68 -18.41
N GLU A 30 6.02 -4.58 -17.71
CA GLU A 30 6.88 -3.38 -17.70
C GLU A 30 7.57 -3.17 -19.04
N GLU A 31 7.93 -4.26 -19.71
CA GLU A 31 8.62 -4.27 -21.00
C GLU A 31 7.68 -4.37 -22.20
N SER A 32 6.37 -4.30 -22.00
CA SER A 32 5.40 -4.49 -23.06
C SER A 32 4.33 -3.40 -23.06
N ARG A 33 4.04 -2.86 -24.26
CA ARG A 33 3.04 -1.80 -24.44
C ARG A 33 2.17 -2.09 -25.68
N LEU A 34 0.94 -1.59 -25.65
CA LEU A 34 0.06 -1.54 -26.80
C LEU A 34 0.52 -0.41 -27.72
N VAL A 35 0.55 -0.64 -29.02
CA VAL A 35 0.71 0.41 -30.00
C VAL A 35 -0.65 1.05 -30.25
N TRP A 36 -0.72 2.38 -30.16
CA TRP A 36 -1.97 3.10 -30.35
C TRP A 36 -2.47 2.92 -31.79
N PRO A 37 -3.74 2.56 -32.00
CA PRO A 37 -4.29 2.39 -33.34
C PRO A 37 -4.27 3.69 -34.14
N GLU A 38 -3.97 3.60 -35.43
CA GLU A 38 -3.88 4.78 -36.33
C GLU A 38 -5.21 5.52 -36.48
N ASN A 39 -6.33 4.83 -36.32
CA ASN A 39 -7.67 5.40 -36.37
C ASN A 39 -8.10 6.05 -35.04
N ASP A 40 -7.19 6.24 -34.12
CA ASP A 40 -7.42 6.81 -32.78
C ASP A 40 -8.52 6.08 -31.98
N SER A 41 -8.79 4.86 -32.34
CA SER A 41 -9.73 4.00 -31.63
C SER A 41 -9.20 3.67 -30.23
N ARG A 42 -10.11 3.64 -29.26
CA ARG A 42 -9.83 3.25 -27.88
C ARG A 42 -10.23 1.81 -27.58
N ARG A 43 -10.45 1.00 -28.62
CA ARG A 43 -10.85 -0.41 -28.47
C ARG A 43 -9.62 -1.31 -28.56
N LEU A 44 -9.54 -2.28 -27.66
CA LEU A 44 -8.45 -3.26 -27.67
C LEU A 44 -8.45 -4.12 -28.94
N GLU A 45 -9.63 -4.33 -29.53
CA GLU A 45 -9.78 -5.09 -30.78
C GLU A 45 -9.09 -4.44 -31.97
N ASP A 46 -8.92 -3.11 -31.94
CA ASP A 46 -8.31 -2.35 -33.03
C ASP A 46 -6.78 -2.25 -32.88
N VAL A 47 -6.21 -2.80 -31.80
CA VAL A 47 -4.77 -2.88 -31.59
C VAL A 47 -4.19 -3.96 -32.49
N THR A 48 -3.39 -3.55 -33.46
CA THR A 48 -2.76 -4.44 -34.45
C THR A 48 -1.32 -4.77 -34.13
N GLU A 49 -0.67 -4.01 -33.26
CA GLU A 49 0.76 -4.15 -32.93
C GLU A 49 1.01 -3.97 -31.42
N TYR A 50 2.08 -4.61 -30.97
CA TYR A 50 2.62 -4.50 -29.63
C TYR A 50 4.08 -4.10 -29.68
N LEU A 51 4.51 -3.33 -28.71
CA LEU A 51 5.88 -2.86 -28.58
C LEU A 51 6.51 -3.54 -27.37
N THR A 52 7.69 -4.13 -27.53
CA THR A 52 8.49 -4.69 -26.44
C THR A 52 9.85 -4.04 -26.36
N GLY A 53 10.34 -3.81 -25.16
CA GLY A 53 11.66 -3.21 -24.90
C GLY A 53 11.74 -2.63 -23.50
N ASP A 54 12.89 -2.07 -23.17
CA ASP A 54 13.12 -1.40 -21.90
C ASP A 54 12.58 0.03 -21.97
N PHE A 55 11.50 0.30 -21.23
CA PHE A 55 10.86 1.62 -21.18
C PHE A 55 11.41 2.49 -20.06
N ASP A 56 12.13 1.93 -19.09
CA ASP A 56 12.62 2.63 -17.91
C ASP A 56 14.07 3.11 -18.09
N SER A 57 14.83 2.45 -18.95
CA SER A 57 16.21 2.84 -19.22
C SER A 57 16.29 4.03 -20.20
N PHE A 58 16.97 5.09 -19.76
CA PHE A 58 17.28 6.25 -20.63
C PHE A 58 18.48 6.01 -21.55
N LYS A 59 19.27 4.96 -21.34
CA LYS A 59 20.56 4.77 -22.01
C LYS A 59 20.51 4.00 -23.32
N SER A 60 19.57 3.07 -23.48
CA SER A 60 19.43 2.28 -24.71
C SER A 60 17.99 1.84 -24.87
N ARG A 61 17.29 2.51 -25.77
CA ARG A 61 15.89 2.17 -26.09
C ARG A 61 15.84 1.37 -27.37
N THR A 62 15.99 0.07 -27.27
CA THR A 62 15.77 -0.83 -28.41
C THR A 62 14.36 -1.41 -28.30
N PHE A 63 13.45 -0.86 -29.08
CA PHE A 63 12.08 -1.35 -29.15
C PHE A 63 11.89 -2.26 -30.35
N ARG A 64 11.13 -3.33 -30.13
CA ARG A 64 10.72 -4.26 -31.17
C ARG A 64 9.22 -4.28 -31.26
N LYS A 65 8.71 -4.11 -32.50
CA LYS A 65 7.29 -4.25 -32.80
C LYS A 65 6.95 -5.69 -33.16
N TYR A 66 5.83 -6.15 -32.66
CA TYR A 66 5.27 -7.45 -32.99
C TYR A 66 3.79 -7.29 -33.34
N PRO A 67 3.31 -8.03 -34.34
CA PRO A 67 1.90 -8.03 -34.70
C PRO A 67 1.04 -8.63 -33.58
N ALA A 68 -0.22 -8.23 -33.55
CA ALA A 68 -1.22 -8.83 -32.67
C ALA A 68 -1.53 -10.28 -33.10
N PHE A 69 -1.67 -11.16 -32.13
CA PHE A 69 -2.04 -12.54 -32.37
C PHE A 69 -3.51 -12.63 -32.80
N ASP A 70 -3.74 -13.22 -33.98
CA ASP A 70 -5.06 -13.47 -34.49
C ASP A 70 -5.43 -14.95 -34.28
N LYS A 71 -6.36 -15.23 -33.38
CA LYS A 71 -6.82 -16.60 -33.09
C LYS A 71 -7.55 -17.27 -34.26
N TRP A 72 -8.08 -16.47 -35.19
CA TRP A 72 -8.80 -16.98 -36.34
C TRP A 72 -7.86 -17.32 -37.51
N ASN A 73 -6.75 -16.60 -37.59
CA ASN A 73 -5.69 -16.85 -38.56
C ASN A 73 -4.30 -16.89 -37.89
N PRO A 74 -4.04 -17.90 -37.05
CA PRO A 74 -2.84 -17.98 -36.23
C PRO A 74 -1.54 -18.07 -37.04
N THR A 75 -1.63 -18.41 -38.35
CA THR A 75 -0.47 -18.55 -39.24
C THR A 75 -0.04 -17.32 -39.93
N ARG A 76 -0.76 -16.22 -39.72
CA ARG A 76 -0.48 -14.96 -40.42
C ARG A 76 0.94 -14.47 -40.16
N HIS A 77 1.44 -14.72 -38.95
CA HIS A 77 2.77 -14.26 -38.50
C HIS A 77 3.53 -15.39 -37.79
N GLU A 78 4.85 -15.47 -38.01
CA GLU A 78 5.70 -16.45 -37.31
C GLU A 78 5.78 -16.18 -35.82
N THR A 79 5.66 -14.90 -35.42
CA THR A 79 5.67 -14.47 -34.03
C THR A 79 4.62 -13.38 -33.87
N ALA A 80 3.79 -13.51 -32.85
CA ALA A 80 2.76 -12.54 -32.54
C ALA A 80 2.58 -12.42 -31.02
N ILE A 81 2.05 -11.30 -30.58
CA ILE A 81 1.80 -11.04 -29.15
C ILE A 81 0.29 -10.89 -28.94
N LYS A 82 -0.19 -11.38 -27.80
CA LYS A 82 -1.54 -11.14 -27.31
C LYS A 82 -1.48 -10.56 -25.91
N TYR A 83 -2.31 -9.55 -25.69
CA TYR A 83 -2.57 -8.98 -24.37
C TYR A 83 -3.81 -9.66 -23.78
N HIS A 84 -3.63 -10.31 -22.64
CA HIS A 84 -4.68 -10.95 -21.87
C HIS A 84 -5.03 -10.07 -20.69
N CYS A 85 -6.28 -9.68 -20.56
CA CYS A 85 -6.70 -8.80 -19.50
C CYS A 85 -8.14 -8.98 -19.08
N MET A 86 -8.42 -8.68 -17.83
CA MET A 86 -9.77 -8.51 -17.34
C MET A 86 -10.28 -7.13 -17.77
N ARG A 87 -11.30 -7.10 -18.62
CA ARG A 87 -11.88 -5.85 -19.09
C ARG A 87 -12.67 -5.18 -17.97
N SER A 88 -12.32 -3.94 -17.69
CA SER A 88 -13.05 -3.10 -16.73
C SER A 88 -14.07 -2.24 -17.46
N PHE A 89 -15.24 -2.05 -16.88
CA PHE A 89 -16.27 -1.17 -17.42
C PHE A 89 -15.72 0.27 -17.62
N GLY A 90 -16.01 0.86 -18.76
CA GLY A 90 -15.53 2.21 -19.11
C GLY A 90 -14.04 2.29 -19.51
N ARG A 91 -13.33 1.15 -19.57
CA ARG A 91 -11.93 1.08 -20.03
C ARG A 91 -11.81 0.07 -21.16
N SER A 92 -11.28 0.50 -22.29
CA SER A 92 -11.21 -0.30 -23.50
C SER A 92 -9.82 -0.79 -23.86
N MET A 93 -8.76 -0.15 -23.37
CA MET A 93 -7.37 -0.48 -23.67
C MET A 93 -6.72 -1.25 -22.51
N TYR A 94 -6.10 -0.57 -21.56
CA TYR A 94 -5.50 -1.21 -20.41
C TYR A 94 -6.52 -1.47 -19.32
N ALA A 95 -6.48 -2.67 -18.76
CA ALA A 95 -7.27 -3.00 -17.59
C ALA A 95 -6.75 -2.24 -16.34
N ILE A 96 -7.68 -1.87 -15.46
CA ILE A 96 -7.36 -1.32 -14.15
C ILE A 96 -7.31 -2.44 -13.13
N SER A 97 -6.39 -2.35 -12.17
CA SER A 97 -6.32 -3.30 -11.09
C SER A 97 -7.60 -3.30 -10.25
N CYS A 98 -8.10 -4.49 -9.88
CA CYS A 98 -9.26 -4.63 -9.02
C CYS A 98 -9.06 -3.95 -7.65
N PHE A 99 -7.83 -3.91 -7.15
CA PHE A 99 -7.49 -3.23 -5.90
C PHE A 99 -7.15 -1.73 -6.06
N TYR A 100 -7.30 -1.14 -7.26
CA TYR A 100 -6.95 0.27 -7.49
C TYR A 100 -7.66 1.23 -6.53
N GLY A 101 -8.93 0.95 -6.22
CA GLY A 101 -9.69 1.73 -5.24
C GLY A 101 -9.15 1.63 -3.80
N SER A 102 -8.34 0.63 -3.49
CA SER A 102 -7.76 0.41 -2.16
C SER A 102 -6.38 1.06 -2.01
N VAL A 103 -5.78 1.56 -3.11
CA VAL A 103 -4.42 2.16 -3.08
C VAL A 103 -4.27 3.25 -2.03
N PRO A 104 -5.19 4.25 -1.90
CA PRO A 104 -5.07 5.28 -0.87
C PRO A 104 -5.09 4.72 0.56
N TRP A 105 -5.83 3.63 0.80
CA TRP A 105 -5.85 2.96 2.09
C TRP A 105 -4.54 2.23 2.38
N LEU A 106 -3.94 1.60 1.37
CA LEU A 106 -2.61 0.97 1.47
C LEU A 106 -1.52 1.99 1.77
N GLU A 107 -1.54 3.14 1.10
CA GLU A 107 -0.60 4.23 1.36
C GLU A 107 -0.71 4.73 2.81
N ASN A 108 -1.92 4.94 3.30
CA ASN A 108 -2.15 5.32 4.70
C ASN A 108 -1.66 4.25 5.67
N ALA A 109 -1.93 2.97 5.40
CA ALA A 109 -1.48 1.88 6.25
C ALA A 109 0.06 1.77 6.29
N ASN A 110 0.73 2.01 5.16
CA ASN A 110 2.19 2.01 5.09
C ASN A 110 2.82 3.18 5.86
N ASN A 111 2.17 4.34 5.92
CA ASN A 111 2.65 5.51 6.64
C ASN A 111 2.41 5.41 8.16
N LEU A 112 1.47 4.57 8.58
CA LEU A 112 1.07 4.45 9.98
C LEU A 112 2.22 4.07 10.95
N PRO A 113 3.10 3.08 10.64
CA PRO A 113 4.22 2.75 11.50
C PRO A 113 5.21 3.93 11.70
N GLU A 114 5.42 4.72 10.65
CA GLU A 114 6.28 5.91 10.73
C GLU A 114 5.66 6.99 11.61
N ILE A 115 4.37 7.24 11.45
CA ILE A 115 3.62 8.18 12.30
C ILE A 115 3.71 7.76 13.76
N ILE A 116 3.47 6.48 14.08
CA ILE A 116 3.57 5.97 15.44
C ILE A 116 5.00 6.09 15.98
N LYS A 117 6.00 5.79 15.15
CA LYS A 117 7.41 5.95 15.53
C LYS A 117 7.73 7.41 15.87
N HIS A 118 7.35 8.35 15.02
CA HIS A 118 7.57 9.78 15.25
C HIS A 118 6.81 10.28 16.47
N LEU A 119 5.59 9.80 16.70
CA LEU A 119 4.86 10.11 17.92
C LEU A 119 5.62 9.62 19.17
N ASN A 120 6.09 8.36 19.15
CA ASN A 120 6.85 7.79 20.27
C ASN A 120 8.18 8.51 20.50
N GLU A 121 8.82 9.02 19.45
CA GLU A 121 10.09 9.75 19.55
C GLU A 121 9.87 11.20 20.02
N ASN A 122 8.79 11.84 19.57
CA ASN A 122 8.52 13.26 19.80
C ASN A 122 7.48 13.52 20.91
N MET A 123 6.81 12.47 21.40
CA MET A 123 5.72 12.60 22.40
C MET A 123 6.15 13.29 23.69
N ILE A 124 7.44 13.26 23.98
CA ILE A 124 7.99 13.91 25.18
C ILE A 124 8.28 15.40 24.94
N ALA A 125 8.51 15.79 23.68
CA ALA A 125 9.00 17.14 23.35
C ALA A 125 7.91 18.17 23.03
N ALA A 126 6.71 17.74 22.63
CA ALA A 126 5.70 18.68 22.10
C ALA A 126 4.51 18.95 23.03
N ALA A 127 4.55 18.45 24.25
CA ALA A 127 3.34 18.35 25.08
C ALA A 127 3.36 19.23 26.32
N TYR A 128 4.17 20.26 26.39
CA TYR A 128 4.23 21.11 27.58
C TYR A 128 4.13 22.58 27.23
N VAL A 129 3.34 23.33 28.00
CA VAL A 129 3.36 24.78 28.04
C VAL A 129 4.19 25.18 29.23
N VAL A 130 5.21 25.96 28.99
CA VAL A 130 6.07 26.51 30.04
C VAL A 130 5.65 27.95 30.32
N HIS A 131 5.11 28.18 31.49
CA HIS A 131 4.78 29.50 31.96
C HIS A 131 5.97 30.04 32.76
N SER A 132 6.53 31.15 32.29
CA SER A 132 7.60 31.86 32.99
C SER A 132 7.06 33.11 33.64
N PRO A 133 7.44 33.43 34.90
CA PRO A 133 7.02 34.66 35.55
C PRO A 133 7.58 35.89 34.82
N GLN A 134 6.73 36.90 34.61
CA GLN A 134 7.15 38.16 33.98
C GLN A 134 8.23 38.87 34.79
N GLU A 135 8.13 38.81 36.12
CA GLU A 135 9.06 39.42 37.04
C GLU A 135 10.49 38.87 36.91
N TYR A 136 10.65 37.57 36.61
CA TYR A 136 11.96 37.00 36.31
C TYR A 136 12.62 37.70 35.11
N TRP A 137 11.84 37.98 34.08
CA TRP A 137 12.35 38.61 32.86
C TRP A 137 12.64 40.10 33.10
N ASN A 138 11.83 40.76 33.90
CA ASN A 138 12.05 42.16 34.31
C ASN A 138 13.37 42.29 35.05
N GLN A 139 13.63 41.47 36.08
CA GLN A 139 14.87 41.45 36.83
C GLN A 139 16.08 41.10 35.94
N LYS A 140 15.94 40.18 35.00
CA LYS A 140 17.03 39.88 34.03
C LYS A 140 17.32 41.07 33.14
N HIS A 141 16.30 41.76 32.68
CA HIS A 141 16.43 42.95 31.87
C HIS A 141 17.19 44.06 32.65
N GLU A 142 16.80 44.34 33.90
CA GLU A 142 17.48 45.31 34.77
C GLU A 142 18.94 44.93 35.01
N LEU A 143 19.24 43.66 35.25
CA LEU A 143 20.60 43.16 35.42
C LEU A 143 21.46 43.37 34.18
N ILE A 144 20.92 43.12 33.00
CA ILE A 144 21.63 43.32 31.73
C ILE A 144 21.90 44.81 31.50
N MET A 145 20.93 45.66 31.79
CA MET A 145 21.10 47.11 31.69
C MET A 145 22.20 47.60 32.67
N ALA A 146 22.21 47.10 33.91
CA ALA A 146 23.22 47.48 34.90
C ALA A 146 24.64 46.95 34.56
N MET A 147 24.74 45.82 33.88
CA MET A 147 26.03 45.24 33.45
C MET A 147 26.60 45.88 32.20
N HIS A 148 25.75 46.46 31.36
CA HIS A 148 26.10 46.94 30.03
C HIS A 148 25.52 48.36 29.80
N GLU A 149 26.01 49.33 30.55
CA GLU A 149 25.57 50.73 30.46
C GLU A 149 25.72 51.33 29.04
N ASP A 150 26.65 50.79 28.25
CA ASP A 150 26.95 51.27 26.90
C ASP A 150 26.07 50.59 25.80
N TRP A 151 25.18 49.70 26.17
CA TRP A 151 24.36 48.97 25.18
C TRP A 151 23.10 49.77 24.83
N ASP A 152 22.81 49.75 23.51
CA ASP A 152 21.56 50.25 22.96
C ASP A 152 20.42 49.26 23.25
N GLU A 153 19.20 49.75 23.35
CA GLU A 153 17.98 48.99 23.62
C GLU A 153 17.87 47.76 22.70
N THR A 154 18.28 47.91 21.43
CA THR A 154 18.28 46.78 20.45
C THR A 154 19.24 45.65 20.79
N LYS A 155 20.36 45.94 21.44
CA LYS A 155 21.31 44.94 21.91
C LYS A 155 20.81 44.23 23.17
N ILE A 156 20.20 44.97 24.08
CA ILE A 156 19.60 44.42 25.30
C ILE A 156 18.46 43.44 24.90
N GLN A 157 17.65 43.84 23.96
CA GLN A 157 16.54 43.01 23.48
C GLN A 157 17.00 41.71 22.79
N LYS A 158 18.08 41.78 22.00
CA LYS A 158 18.70 40.58 21.41
C LYS A 158 19.28 39.64 22.47
N GLU A 159 19.88 40.17 23.51
CA GLU A 159 20.43 39.35 24.59
C GLU A 159 19.30 38.71 25.40
N MET A 160 18.21 39.42 25.63
CA MET A 160 17.00 38.86 26.23
C MET A 160 16.39 37.72 25.41
N GLU A 161 16.32 37.88 24.08
CA GLU A 161 15.88 36.81 23.17
C GLU A 161 16.82 35.61 23.27
N ARG A 162 18.14 35.83 23.22
CA ARG A 162 19.14 34.76 23.35
C ARG A 162 18.98 33.99 24.67
N LEU A 163 18.75 34.67 25.78
CA LEU A 163 18.53 34.03 27.09
C LEU A 163 17.21 33.22 27.11
N LYS A 164 16.17 33.71 26.45
CA LYS A 164 14.91 33.00 26.34
C LYS A 164 15.08 31.71 25.50
N ASP A 165 15.80 31.79 24.40
CA ASP A 165 16.08 30.65 23.52
C ASP A 165 16.95 29.60 24.25
N GLU A 166 18.01 30.02 24.94
CA GLU A 166 18.90 29.16 25.73
C GLU A 166 18.14 28.41 26.85
N LEU A 167 17.25 29.13 27.54
CA LEU A 167 16.41 28.53 28.56
C LEU A 167 15.42 27.54 27.98
N THR A 168 14.79 27.90 26.86
CA THR A 168 13.84 27.02 26.13
C THR A 168 14.54 25.78 25.66
N GLU A 169 15.75 25.90 25.10
CA GLU A 169 16.56 24.77 24.68
C GLU A 169 16.95 23.87 25.87
N THR A 170 17.32 24.49 27.01
CA THR A 170 17.65 23.75 28.24
C THR A 170 16.45 22.95 28.74
N ILE A 171 15.26 23.56 28.79
CA ILE A 171 14.02 22.87 29.18
C ILE A 171 13.69 21.76 28.18
N ALA A 172 13.76 22.04 26.90
CA ALA A 172 13.53 21.06 25.86
C ALA A 172 14.49 19.87 25.99
N ASN A 173 15.77 20.11 26.21
CA ASN A 173 16.79 19.06 26.39
C ASN A 173 16.57 18.20 27.64
N VAL A 174 16.04 18.77 28.71
CA VAL A 174 15.70 18.01 29.92
C VAL A 174 14.44 17.20 29.73
N MET A 175 13.45 17.76 29.04
CA MET A 175 12.14 17.12 28.84
C MET A 175 12.09 16.18 27.63
N ALA A 176 12.95 16.40 26.63
CA ALA A 176 12.96 15.60 25.41
C ALA A 176 13.95 14.42 25.48
N GLY A 177 13.49 13.26 25.00
CA GLY A 177 14.33 12.11 24.67
C GLY A 177 14.47 11.03 25.74
N LYS A 178 14.64 9.80 25.26
CA LYS A 178 14.79 8.57 26.08
C LYS A 178 15.92 8.64 27.12
N LYS A 179 16.98 9.40 26.85
CA LYS A 179 18.14 9.55 27.74
C LYS A 179 17.87 10.44 28.96
N ASN A 180 16.80 11.24 28.90
CA ASN A 180 16.46 12.21 29.92
C ASN A 180 15.26 11.82 30.78
N ALA A 181 14.69 10.66 30.50
CA ALA A 181 13.59 10.12 31.29
C ALA A 181 14.00 9.99 32.78
N GLY A 182 13.27 10.65 33.65
CA GLY A 182 13.55 10.67 35.09
C GLY A 182 14.47 11.82 35.57
N LYS A 183 14.95 12.70 34.69
CA LYS A 183 15.61 13.94 35.13
C LYS A 183 14.57 14.93 35.62
N PHE A 184 14.96 15.73 36.60
CA PHE A 184 14.13 16.77 37.16
C PHE A 184 14.69 18.16 36.81
N PHE A 185 13.81 19.13 36.71
CA PHE A 185 14.14 20.53 36.55
C PHE A 185 13.90 21.21 37.91
N SER A 186 14.92 21.86 38.46
CA SER A 186 14.82 22.62 39.70
C SER A 186 14.68 24.08 39.37
N CYS A 187 13.67 24.72 39.90
CA CYS A 187 13.47 26.16 39.80
C CYS A 187 13.30 26.75 41.21
N VAL A 188 13.56 28.05 41.32
CA VAL A 188 13.36 28.80 42.54
C VAL A 188 12.15 29.69 42.32
N ASP A 189 11.25 29.70 43.28
CA ASP A 189 10.08 30.57 43.26
C ASP A 189 10.51 32.03 43.52
N PHE A 190 9.84 32.94 42.86
CA PHE A 190 10.05 34.37 43.00
C PHE A 190 8.93 34.99 43.84
N VAL A 191 9.27 35.98 44.59
CA VAL A 191 8.27 36.81 45.30
C VAL A 191 8.22 38.13 44.56
N ASP A 192 7.05 38.55 44.12
CA ASP A 192 6.87 39.86 43.50
C ASP A 192 6.92 41.00 44.54
N ALA A 193 6.89 42.25 44.06
CA ALA A 193 6.95 43.42 44.93
C ALA A 193 5.76 43.49 45.91
N ASP A 194 4.66 42.83 45.63
CA ASP A 194 3.45 42.75 46.45
C ASP A 194 3.45 41.56 47.40
N GLY A 195 4.52 40.76 47.44
CA GLY A 195 4.69 39.63 48.35
C GLY A 195 4.03 38.34 47.86
N ASN A 196 3.58 38.27 46.60
CA ASN A 196 3.00 37.04 46.05
C ASN A 196 4.07 36.11 45.47
N ALA A 197 4.02 34.85 45.81
CA ALA A 197 4.93 33.85 45.22
C ALA A 197 4.56 33.56 43.78
N GLN A 198 5.50 33.81 42.89
CA GLN A 198 5.41 33.43 41.48
C GLN A 198 6.38 32.29 41.17
N SER A 199 5.89 31.23 40.56
CA SER A 199 6.69 30.06 40.24
C SER A 199 6.59 29.72 38.74
N TRP A 200 7.62 29.07 38.26
CA TRP A 200 7.59 28.46 36.93
C TRP A 200 6.55 27.35 36.94
N LYS A 201 5.66 27.36 35.94
CA LYS A 201 4.65 26.33 35.80
C LYS A 201 4.83 25.64 34.47
N ILE A 202 4.98 24.31 34.50
CA ILE A 202 5.06 23.47 33.34
C ILE A 202 3.78 22.64 33.32
N GLU A 203 2.94 22.91 32.36
CA GLU A 203 1.66 22.19 32.19
C GLU A 203 1.74 21.28 30.99
N PRO A 204 1.38 19.98 31.14
CA PRO A 204 1.25 19.12 29.99
C PRO A 204 0.06 19.58 29.13
N ILE A 205 0.26 19.66 27.83
CA ILE A 205 -0.86 19.80 26.91
C ILE A 205 -1.57 18.45 26.87
N GLU A 206 -2.82 18.40 27.27
CA GLU A 206 -3.63 17.19 27.20
C GLU A 206 -3.86 16.80 25.73
N MET A 207 -2.92 16.07 25.16
CA MET A 207 -3.14 15.39 23.87
C MET A 207 -3.82 14.07 24.16
N ASN A 208 -4.99 13.85 23.56
CA ASN A 208 -5.77 12.62 23.71
C ASN A 208 -5.16 11.49 22.85
N ILE A 209 -3.93 11.12 23.22
CA ILE A 209 -3.06 10.19 22.48
C ILE A 209 -3.71 8.83 22.33
N ASP A 210 -4.39 8.34 23.36
CA ASP A 210 -5.07 7.07 23.33
C ASP A 210 -6.14 7.04 22.25
N LYS A 211 -6.98 8.07 22.17
CA LYS A 211 -7.98 8.19 21.09
C LYS A 211 -7.34 8.32 19.71
N TYR A 212 -6.19 8.96 19.62
CA TYR A 212 -5.47 9.05 18.36
C TYR A 212 -4.93 7.68 17.93
N ILE A 213 -4.31 6.92 18.84
CA ILE A 213 -3.82 5.57 18.57
C ILE A 213 -4.98 4.63 18.21
N GLU A 214 -6.11 4.70 18.93
CA GLU A 214 -7.31 3.94 18.59
C GLU A 214 -7.84 4.28 17.19
N ALA A 215 -7.87 5.56 16.83
CA ALA A 215 -8.27 5.99 15.50
C ALA A 215 -7.33 5.44 14.41
N GLN A 216 -6.02 5.47 14.66
CA GLN A 216 -5.03 4.92 13.74
C GLN A 216 -5.14 3.39 13.60
N ALA A 217 -5.35 2.68 14.70
CA ALA A 217 -5.61 1.24 14.68
C ALA A 217 -6.87 0.89 13.88
N LYS A 218 -7.90 1.73 13.97
CA LYS A 218 -9.13 1.58 13.17
C LYS A 218 -8.87 1.83 11.69
N ILE A 219 -8.08 2.83 11.34
CA ILE A 219 -7.68 3.12 9.94
C ILE A 219 -6.91 1.93 9.35
N SER A 220 -5.98 1.34 10.09
CA SER A 220 -5.25 0.14 9.66
C SER A 220 -6.19 -1.03 9.35
N ARG A 221 -7.16 -1.31 10.22
CA ARG A 221 -8.15 -2.38 9.98
C ARG A 221 -9.03 -2.10 8.75
N ILE A 222 -9.41 -0.84 8.53
CA ILE A 222 -10.16 -0.44 7.34
C ILE A 222 -9.29 -0.65 6.08
N ALA A 223 -8.00 -0.31 6.13
CA ALA A 223 -7.07 -0.52 5.03
C ALA A 223 -6.93 -2.01 4.68
N ASP A 224 -6.77 -2.88 5.70
CA ASP A 224 -6.70 -4.33 5.52
C ASP A 224 -7.99 -4.88 4.90
N SER A 225 -9.14 -4.47 5.40
CA SER A 225 -10.45 -4.88 4.88
C SER A 225 -10.69 -4.35 3.46
N SER A 226 -10.32 -3.11 3.17
CA SER A 226 -10.46 -2.51 1.84
C SER A 226 -9.55 -3.20 0.83
N THR A 227 -8.34 -3.55 1.23
CA THR A 227 -7.38 -4.26 0.37
C THR A 227 -7.87 -5.65 0.02
N THR A 228 -8.29 -6.42 1.02
CA THR A 228 -8.81 -7.77 0.79
C THR A 228 -10.07 -7.77 -0.05
N SER A 229 -10.99 -6.82 0.19
CA SER A 229 -12.17 -6.62 -0.64
C SER A 229 -11.81 -6.27 -2.09
N GLY A 230 -10.77 -5.43 -2.30
CA GLY A 230 -10.27 -5.10 -3.63
C GLY A 230 -9.76 -6.31 -4.41
N PHE A 231 -9.22 -7.32 -3.74
CA PHE A 231 -8.82 -8.58 -4.34
C PHE A 231 -9.97 -9.61 -4.46
N GLY A 232 -11.18 -9.27 -4.06
CA GLY A 232 -12.30 -10.22 -3.99
C GLY A 232 -12.16 -11.25 -2.88
N LEU A 233 -11.25 -11.02 -1.92
CA LEU A 233 -11.05 -11.90 -0.78
C LEU A 233 -11.98 -11.49 0.37
N SER A 234 -12.67 -12.46 0.95
CA SER A 234 -13.34 -12.23 2.22
C SER A 234 -12.32 -11.98 3.33
N PRO A 235 -12.53 -11.00 4.23
CA PRO A 235 -11.67 -10.78 5.40
C PRO A 235 -11.45 -12.04 6.24
N ALA A 236 -12.45 -12.92 6.30
CA ALA A 236 -12.38 -14.22 6.98
C ALA A 236 -11.27 -15.12 6.42
N LEU A 237 -11.02 -15.10 5.09
CA LEU A 237 -9.95 -15.88 4.47
C LEU A 237 -8.56 -15.27 4.69
N ALA A 238 -8.49 -13.96 4.88
CA ALA A 238 -7.27 -13.25 5.17
C ALA A 238 -6.93 -13.22 6.67
N ASN A 239 -7.75 -13.87 7.51
CA ASN A 239 -7.63 -13.87 8.96
C ASN A 239 -7.65 -12.44 9.56
N ILE A 240 -8.40 -11.54 8.94
CA ILE A 240 -8.57 -10.17 9.43
C ILE A 240 -9.73 -10.15 10.41
N ILE A 241 -9.42 -9.82 11.65
CA ILE A 241 -10.41 -9.72 12.72
C ILE A 241 -11.10 -8.35 12.64
N ILE A 242 -12.37 -8.34 12.29
CA ILE A 242 -13.22 -7.16 12.32
C ILE A 242 -13.99 -7.17 13.65
N ASP A 243 -13.95 -6.05 14.37
CA ASP A 243 -14.68 -5.83 15.64
C ASP A 243 -14.39 -6.86 16.75
N GLY A 244 -13.19 -7.44 16.78
CA GLY A 244 -12.75 -8.32 17.86
C GLY A 244 -13.42 -9.71 17.89
N LYS A 245 -14.20 -10.05 16.86
CA LYS A 245 -14.81 -11.38 16.71
C LYS A 245 -13.97 -12.22 15.74
N SER A 246 -13.52 -13.37 16.20
CA SER A 246 -12.92 -14.38 15.33
C SER A 246 -14.01 -15.03 14.48
N ASP A 247 -13.73 -15.14 13.18
CA ASP A 247 -14.63 -15.84 12.27
C ASP A 247 -14.74 -17.33 12.61
N SER A 248 -15.93 -17.86 12.49
CA SER A 248 -16.14 -19.30 12.71
C SER A 248 -15.56 -20.11 11.55
N GLY A 249 -15.12 -21.34 11.81
CA GLY A 249 -14.63 -22.24 10.76
C GLY A 249 -15.64 -22.45 9.62
N SER A 250 -16.93 -22.36 9.92
CA SER A 250 -17.98 -22.41 8.90
C SER A 250 -17.97 -21.20 7.98
N GLN A 251 -17.79 -20.00 8.52
CA GLN A 251 -17.67 -18.76 7.70
C GLN A 251 -16.45 -18.81 6.79
N MET A 252 -15.32 -19.27 7.29
CA MET A 252 -14.11 -19.46 6.49
C MET A 252 -14.33 -20.47 5.35
N LEU A 253 -15.04 -21.56 5.60
CA LEU A 253 -15.35 -22.57 4.60
C LEU A 253 -16.27 -22.02 3.51
N TYR A 254 -17.33 -21.30 3.88
CA TYR A 254 -18.23 -20.67 2.91
C TYR A 254 -17.52 -19.58 2.11
N ALA A 255 -16.70 -18.74 2.76
CA ALA A 255 -15.88 -17.73 2.08
C ALA A 255 -14.93 -18.37 1.05
N LEU A 256 -14.29 -19.50 1.40
CA LEU A 256 -13.42 -20.25 0.48
C LEU A 256 -14.21 -20.82 -0.72
N LYS A 257 -15.43 -21.31 -0.51
CA LYS A 257 -16.28 -21.81 -1.58
C LYS A 257 -16.69 -20.71 -2.54
N ILE A 258 -17.09 -19.55 -2.05
CA ILE A 258 -17.43 -18.38 -2.88
C ILE A 258 -16.21 -17.95 -3.67
N PHE A 259 -15.06 -17.80 -3.01
CA PHE A 259 -13.80 -17.43 -3.65
C PHE A 259 -13.43 -18.38 -4.79
N TYR A 260 -13.51 -19.70 -4.58
CA TYR A 260 -13.22 -20.68 -5.62
C TYR A 260 -14.28 -20.79 -6.70
N GLY A 261 -15.53 -20.56 -6.35
CA GLY A 261 -16.65 -20.75 -7.26
C GLY A 261 -16.97 -19.54 -8.13
N ALA A 262 -16.65 -18.33 -7.66
CA ALA A 262 -17.01 -17.11 -8.34
C ALA A 262 -15.81 -16.20 -8.62
N ASP A 263 -15.02 -15.85 -7.56
CA ASP A 263 -14.09 -14.74 -7.66
C ASP A 263 -12.83 -15.07 -8.46
N THR A 264 -12.40 -16.33 -8.49
CA THR A 264 -11.18 -16.74 -9.20
C THR A 264 -11.42 -17.25 -10.62
N GLN A 265 -12.64 -17.50 -11.05
CA GLN A 265 -12.95 -18.12 -12.33
C GLN A 265 -12.45 -17.23 -13.50
N ILE A 266 -12.83 -15.97 -13.52
CA ILE A 266 -12.42 -15.03 -14.59
C ILE A 266 -10.90 -14.82 -14.63
N PRO A 267 -10.20 -14.53 -13.50
CA PRO A 267 -8.74 -14.47 -13.48
C PRO A 267 -8.05 -15.73 -13.98
N GLU A 268 -8.54 -16.90 -13.63
CA GLU A 268 -7.99 -18.19 -14.10
C GLU A 268 -8.13 -18.37 -15.61
N ASP A 269 -9.29 -18.06 -16.16
CA ASP A 269 -9.53 -18.11 -17.59
C ASP A 269 -8.56 -17.18 -18.34
N ILE A 270 -8.31 -15.99 -17.83
CA ILE A 270 -7.37 -15.03 -18.43
C ILE A 270 -5.92 -15.54 -18.38
N VAL A 271 -5.50 -16.09 -17.25
CA VAL A 271 -4.14 -16.63 -17.07
C VAL A 271 -3.91 -17.85 -17.99
N LEU A 272 -4.91 -18.68 -18.15
CA LEU A 272 -4.83 -19.91 -18.93
C LEU A 272 -5.18 -19.71 -20.41
N GLU A 273 -5.67 -18.53 -20.82
CA GLU A 273 -6.15 -18.26 -22.17
C GLU A 273 -5.11 -18.59 -23.24
N ALA A 274 -3.85 -18.18 -23.03
CA ALA A 274 -2.78 -18.45 -23.98
C ALA A 274 -2.54 -19.95 -24.21
N ILE A 275 -2.54 -20.72 -23.12
CA ILE A 275 -2.34 -22.17 -23.18
C ILE A 275 -3.54 -22.83 -23.84
N ASN A 276 -4.76 -22.42 -23.50
CA ASN A 276 -5.98 -22.94 -24.07
C ASN A 276 -6.13 -22.60 -25.57
N ASP A 277 -5.68 -21.39 -25.99
CA ASP A 277 -5.58 -21.04 -27.41
C ASP A 277 -4.59 -21.99 -28.13
N ALA A 278 -3.43 -22.25 -27.55
CA ALA A 278 -2.45 -23.17 -28.11
C ALA A 278 -2.97 -24.62 -28.20
N ILE A 279 -3.69 -25.10 -27.19
CA ILE A 279 -4.34 -26.43 -27.22
C ILE A 279 -5.36 -26.49 -28.35
N ARG A 280 -6.19 -25.49 -28.48
CA ARG A 280 -7.24 -25.41 -29.51
C ARG A 280 -6.67 -25.40 -30.93
N ILE A 281 -5.57 -24.68 -31.13
CA ILE A 281 -4.88 -24.61 -32.42
C ILE A 281 -4.16 -25.91 -32.75
N ASN A 282 -3.43 -26.48 -31.77
CA ASN A 282 -2.63 -27.66 -31.96
C ASN A 282 -3.47 -28.97 -32.08
N PHE A 283 -4.64 -29.01 -31.42
CA PHE A 283 -5.48 -30.18 -31.30
C PHE A 283 -6.94 -29.90 -31.70
N PRO A 284 -7.22 -29.42 -32.93
CA PRO A 284 -8.55 -28.97 -33.34
C PRO A 284 -9.59 -30.09 -33.33
N HIS A 285 -9.16 -31.35 -33.39
CA HIS A 285 -10.06 -32.51 -33.35
C HIS A 285 -10.51 -32.90 -31.94
N LYS A 286 -9.80 -32.43 -30.93
CA LYS A 286 -10.09 -32.70 -29.52
C LYS A 286 -10.95 -31.57 -28.96
N LYS A 287 -12.20 -31.48 -29.39
CA LYS A 287 -13.15 -30.49 -28.88
C LYS A 287 -13.41 -30.72 -27.39
N GLY A 288 -13.42 -29.64 -26.60
CA GLY A 288 -13.74 -29.69 -25.18
C GLY A 288 -12.55 -29.95 -24.24
N ILE A 289 -11.33 -30.14 -24.77
CA ILE A 289 -10.14 -30.21 -23.94
C ILE A 289 -9.63 -28.78 -23.69
N PHE A 290 -9.55 -28.43 -22.44
CA PHE A 290 -8.97 -27.16 -21.98
C PHE A 290 -8.23 -27.40 -20.66
N LEU A 291 -7.23 -26.56 -20.38
CA LEU A 291 -6.53 -26.55 -19.11
C LEU A 291 -7.33 -25.72 -18.10
N GLY A 292 -7.49 -26.25 -16.91
CA GLY A 292 -8.08 -25.56 -15.76
C GLY A 292 -7.18 -25.69 -14.54
N ILE A 293 -7.47 -24.95 -13.51
CA ILE A 293 -6.74 -25.02 -12.23
C ILE A 293 -7.42 -26.06 -11.34
N TYR A 294 -6.65 -27.06 -10.93
CA TYR A 294 -7.14 -28.06 -9.97
C TYR A 294 -7.16 -27.47 -8.55
N ARG A 295 -8.28 -27.66 -7.86
CA ARG A 295 -8.46 -27.25 -6.48
C ARG A 295 -8.83 -28.46 -5.62
N LYS A 296 -8.21 -28.53 -4.46
CA LYS A 296 -8.62 -29.54 -3.47
C LYS A 296 -9.94 -29.08 -2.83
N VAL A 297 -10.99 -29.87 -3.04
CA VAL A 297 -12.30 -29.60 -2.45
C VAL A 297 -12.41 -30.30 -1.11
N ILE A 298 -12.75 -29.56 -0.06
CA ILE A 298 -13.00 -30.10 1.28
C ILE A 298 -14.49 -30.51 1.37
N ASN A 299 -14.82 -31.63 0.76
CA ASN A 299 -16.24 -32.07 0.65
C ASN A 299 -16.68 -32.99 1.78
N LYS A 300 -15.76 -33.59 2.53
CA LYS A 300 -16.11 -34.69 3.45
C LYS A 300 -16.66 -34.28 4.82
N GLU A 301 -16.44 -33.02 5.22
CA GLU A 301 -16.84 -32.58 6.58
C GLU A 301 -18.26 -32.03 6.65
N GLU A 302 -18.88 -31.67 5.53
CA GLU A 302 -20.22 -31.06 5.54
C GLU A 302 -21.34 -32.01 5.88
N ASN A 303 -21.18 -33.31 5.60
CA ASN A 303 -22.19 -34.33 5.82
C ASN A 303 -21.99 -35.09 7.14
N VAL A 304 -21.06 -34.69 7.98
CA VAL A 304 -20.73 -35.36 9.24
C VAL A 304 -21.15 -34.49 10.41
N SER A 305 -21.93 -35.04 11.32
CA SER A 305 -22.36 -34.35 12.54
C SER A 305 -21.15 -33.92 13.38
N THR A 306 -21.29 -32.84 14.16
CA THR A 306 -20.20 -32.32 15.01
C THR A 306 -19.54 -33.37 15.92
N PRO A 307 -20.30 -34.28 16.57
CA PRO A 307 -19.72 -35.39 17.35
C PRO A 307 -18.89 -36.37 16.51
N ASP A 308 -19.32 -36.65 15.29
CA ASP A 308 -18.67 -37.61 14.41
C ASP A 308 -17.39 -37.06 13.76
N ARG A 309 -17.24 -35.70 13.68
CA ARG A 309 -16.02 -35.04 13.23
C ARG A 309 -14.87 -35.24 14.24
N ALA A 310 -15.17 -35.15 15.53
CA ALA A 310 -14.21 -35.35 16.59
C ALA A 310 -13.72 -36.81 16.69
N ALA A 311 -14.60 -37.79 16.41
CA ALA A 311 -14.28 -39.21 16.44
C ALA A 311 -13.38 -39.71 15.31
N LYS A 312 -13.26 -38.96 14.20
CA LYS A 312 -12.43 -39.31 13.01
C LYS A 312 -11.05 -38.73 13.02
N GLN A 313 -10.67 -37.94 14.03
CA GLN A 313 -9.33 -37.36 14.18
C GLN A 313 -8.40 -38.18 15.11
N VAL A 314 -8.78 -39.39 15.50
CA VAL A 314 -7.99 -40.33 16.28
C VAL A 314 -7.50 -41.46 15.39
#